data_3aa14bc21a016b8e9b4ac06fdd14b918
#
_entry.id   3aa14bc21a016b8e9b4ac06fdd14b918
#
_cell.length_a   1.000
_cell.length_b   1.000
_cell.length_c   1.000
_cell.angle_alpha   90.00
_cell.angle_beta   90.00
_cell.angle_gamma   90.00
#
_symmetry.space_group_name_H-M   'P 1'
#
loop_
_entity.id
_entity.type
_entity.pdbx_description
1 polymer ?
#
loop_
_entity_poly.entity_id
_entity_poly.type
_entity_poly.pdbx_seq_one_letter_code
_entity_poly.pdbx_strand_id
1 'polypeptide(L)'
;MHEIVSTFKKYFSVRLADTEALRREAFRIRYEVYCEELGFEDKEAFPDGLERDEFDVFSDHLLLEHNISKEFAGTVRFVHTSASNPKQILPLEKYCGFAFDPGLFDLNAQQRGSIAEVSRLAVSSHFRRRSGELGKPFVLEGMRTDVSDHARNFPYIAVGLYLGAAALFVQQNYHFALVMMEPRLARALTRVGIRFQKAGEPIDYHGVRAPFYISTEILLSHLIPPIREMLDSINMQLERQKTKP
;
A
#
# COMPACT_ATOMS: atom_id res chain seq x y z
N MET A 1 -10.82 22.59 -5.34
CA MET A 1 -10.18 21.58 -4.47
C MET A 1 -11.25 20.93 -3.61
N HIS A 2 -11.39 19.63 -3.71
CA HIS A 2 -12.38 18.88 -2.92
C HIS A 2 -12.03 18.87 -1.43
N GLU A 3 -13.05 18.86 -0.56
CA GLU A 3 -12.89 18.85 0.91
C GLU A 3 -11.99 17.71 1.42
N ILE A 4 -12.15 16.51 0.83
CA ILE A 4 -11.30 15.35 1.14
C ILE A 4 -9.82 15.66 0.90
N VAL A 5 -9.48 16.33 -0.21
CA VAL A 5 -8.09 16.67 -0.57
C VAL A 5 -7.52 17.73 0.36
N SER A 6 -8.31 18.77 0.67
CA SER A 6 -7.88 19.82 1.60
C SER A 6 -7.66 19.28 3.01
N THR A 7 -8.55 18.38 3.47
CA THR A 7 -8.41 17.70 4.76
C THR A 7 -7.16 16.80 4.79
N PHE A 8 -6.95 15.99 3.74
CA PHE A 8 -5.75 15.18 3.64
C PHE A 8 -4.49 16.04 3.73
N LYS A 9 -4.36 17.07 2.91
CA LYS A 9 -3.18 17.98 2.92
C LYS A 9 -2.95 18.67 4.26
N LYS A 10 -4.02 19.00 4.98
CA LYS A 10 -3.92 19.61 6.30
C LYS A 10 -3.32 18.67 7.33
N TYR A 11 -3.73 17.40 7.30
CA TYR A 11 -3.40 16.46 8.36
C TYR A 11 -2.32 15.45 8.01
N PHE A 12 -2.05 15.20 6.72
CA PHE A 12 -1.13 14.14 6.29
C PHE A 12 -0.20 14.57 5.17
N SER A 13 0.99 13.99 5.19
CA SER A 13 2.00 14.08 4.12
C SER A 13 2.61 12.73 3.86
N VAL A 14 2.79 12.38 2.58
CA VAL A 14 3.48 11.15 2.19
C VAL A 14 4.98 11.42 2.12
N ARG A 15 5.77 10.54 2.75
CA ARG A 15 7.23 10.60 2.80
C ARG A 15 7.83 9.35 2.19
N LEU A 16 8.80 9.55 1.29
CA LEU A 16 9.66 8.46 0.85
C LEU A 16 10.70 8.18 1.94
N ALA A 17 10.86 6.92 2.33
CA ALA A 17 11.84 6.53 3.33
C ALA A 17 13.23 6.37 2.68
N ASP A 18 13.79 7.48 2.19
CA ASP A 18 15.05 7.59 1.47
C ASP A 18 16.29 7.58 2.38
N THR A 19 16.10 7.79 3.69
CA THR A 19 17.17 7.74 4.70
C THR A 19 17.07 6.46 5.54
N GLU A 20 18.19 6.06 6.15
CA GLU A 20 18.22 4.93 7.08
C GLU A 20 17.24 5.13 8.26
N ALA A 21 17.17 6.35 8.81
CA ALA A 21 16.26 6.67 9.91
C ALA A 21 14.79 6.46 9.51
N LEU A 22 14.38 6.89 8.32
CA LEU A 22 13.01 6.71 7.82
C LEU A 22 12.72 5.25 7.49
N ARG A 23 13.68 4.49 6.93
CA ARG A 23 13.51 3.04 6.71
C ARG A 23 13.33 2.29 8.02
N ARG A 24 14.14 2.61 9.04
CA ARG A 24 13.98 2.02 10.38
C ARG A 24 12.60 2.31 10.97
N GLU A 25 12.05 3.50 10.74
CA GLU A 25 10.70 3.86 11.18
C GLU A 25 9.62 3.03 10.46
N ALA A 26 9.76 2.80 9.15
CA ALA A 26 8.87 1.90 8.42
C ALA A 26 8.92 0.46 8.98
N PHE A 27 10.12 -0.05 9.28
CA PHE A 27 10.32 -1.40 9.84
C PHE A 27 9.79 -1.50 11.28
N ARG A 28 9.90 -0.42 12.08
CA ARG A 28 9.33 -0.36 13.44
C ARG A 28 7.80 -0.44 13.41
N ILE A 29 7.14 0.33 12.54
CA ILE A 29 5.67 0.28 12.38
C ILE A 29 5.23 -1.12 11.92
N ARG A 30 5.98 -1.75 11.01
CA ARG A 30 5.71 -3.12 10.57
C ARG A 30 5.83 -4.11 11.72
N TYR A 31 6.88 -4.00 12.54
CA TYR A 31 7.08 -4.83 13.73
C TYR A 31 5.91 -4.68 14.72
N GLU A 32 5.54 -3.45 15.09
CA GLU A 32 4.39 -3.20 15.98
C GLU A 32 3.12 -3.87 15.47
N VAL A 33 2.85 -3.76 14.16
CA VAL A 33 1.60 -4.27 13.59
C VAL A 33 1.67 -5.77 13.33
N TYR A 34 2.72 -6.26 12.66
CA TYR A 34 2.76 -7.66 12.19
C TYR A 34 3.28 -8.63 13.25
N CYS A 35 4.19 -8.22 14.11
CA CYS A 35 4.75 -9.09 15.15
C CYS A 35 4.01 -8.95 16.48
N GLU A 36 3.84 -7.72 17.00
CA GLU A 36 3.29 -7.54 18.34
C GLU A 36 1.76 -7.62 18.36
N GLU A 37 1.09 -6.98 17.41
CA GLU A 37 -0.37 -6.87 17.45
C GLU A 37 -1.07 -8.06 16.79
N LEU A 38 -0.62 -8.45 15.57
CA LEU A 38 -1.30 -9.46 14.78
C LEU A 38 -0.69 -10.87 14.92
N GLY A 39 0.56 -10.98 15.36
CA GLY A 39 1.27 -12.26 15.43
C GLY A 39 1.42 -12.96 14.07
N PHE A 40 1.48 -12.19 12.97
CA PHE A 40 1.68 -12.73 11.63
C PHE A 40 3.13 -13.11 11.37
N GLU A 41 4.05 -12.39 12.00
CA GLU A 41 5.48 -12.64 11.95
C GLU A 41 5.99 -12.93 13.37
N ASP A 42 6.97 -13.82 13.48
CA ASP A 42 7.57 -14.17 14.76
C ASP A 42 8.42 -13.00 15.30
N LYS A 43 7.99 -12.41 16.42
CA LYS A 43 8.72 -11.30 17.04
C LYS A 43 10.13 -11.65 17.50
N GLU A 44 10.40 -12.94 17.79
CA GLU A 44 11.72 -13.40 18.21
C GLU A 44 12.72 -13.38 17.05
N ALA A 45 12.23 -13.41 15.81
CA ALA A 45 13.07 -13.23 14.62
C ALA A 45 13.60 -11.79 14.46
N PHE A 46 13.03 -10.81 15.18
CA PHE A 46 13.38 -9.39 15.09
C PHE A 46 13.72 -8.80 16.47
N PRO A 47 14.83 -9.21 17.11
CA PRO A 47 15.18 -8.80 18.47
C PRO A 47 15.48 -7.29 18.59
N ASP A 48 15.71 -6.60 17.48
CA ASP A 48 15.90 -5.16 17.40
C ASP A 48 14.58 -4.37 17.19
N GLY A 49 13.42 -5.07 17.17
CA GLY A 49 12.10 -4.45 16.98
C GLY A 49 11.86 -3.91 15.57
N LEU A 50 12.53 -4.44 14.55
CA LEU A 50 12.44 -3.98 13.16
C LEU A 50 12.08 -5.15 12.24
N GLU A 51 10.82 -5.27 11.85
CA GLU A 51 10.39 -6.31 10.89
C GLU A 51 10.88 -5.97 9.50
N ARG A 52 11.67 -6.87 8.91
CA ARG A 52 12.26 -6.74 7.58
C ARG A 52 12.53 -8.11 6.96
N ASP A 53 12.58 -8.14 5.63
CA ASP A 53 12.88 -9.36 4.88
C ASP A 53 13.86 -9.08 3.72
N GLU A 54 14.22 -10.13 2.98
CA GLU A 54 15.15 -10.03 1.85
C GLU A 54 14.64 -9.16 0.69
N PHE A 55 13.36 -8.87 0.62
CA PHE A 55 12.77 -8.05 -0.44
C PHE A 55 12.93 -6.55 -0.18
N ASP A 56 13.22 -6.15 1.05
CA ASP A 56 13.36 -4.75 1.42
C ASP A 56 14.52 -4.06 0.71
N VAL A 57 15.55 -4.81 0.28
CA VAL A 57 16.68 -4.29 -0.52
C VAL A 57 16.28 -3.89 -1.95
N PHE A 58 15.13 -4.37 -2.44
CA PHE A 58 14.56 -4.06 -3.75
C PHE A 58 13.29 -3.21 -3.63
N SER A 59 13.12 -2.49 -2.53
CA SER A 59 11.85 -1.84 -2.24
C SER A 59 12.01 -0.38 -1.88
N ASP A 60 11.02 0.41 -2.32
CA ASP A 60 10.73 1.72 -1.73
C ASP A 60 9.74 1.55 -0.58
N HIS A 61 9.98 2.28 0.51
CA HIS A 61 9.06 2.37 1.64
C HIS A 61 8.47 3.77 1.69
N LEU A 62 7.15 3.84 1.85
CA LEU A 62 6.45 5.09 2.08
C LEU A 62 5.93 5.13 3.52
N LEU A 63 6.05 6.29 4.10
CA LEU A 63 5.51 6.64 5.41
C LEU A 63 4.43 7.69 5.25
N LEU A 64 3.38 7.63 6.04
CA LEU A 64 2.38 8.68 6.12
C LEU A 64 2.58 9.47 7.42
N GLU A 65 3.12 10.69 7.30
CA GLU A 65 3.35 11.61 8.42
C GLU A 65 2.05 12.34 8.78
N HIS A 66 1.68 12.35 10.06
CA HIS A 66 0.63 13.21 10.59
C HIS A 66 1.21 14.61 10.85
N ASN A 67 0.75 15.61 10.11
CA ASN A 67 1.35 16.94 10.05
C ASN A 67 1.39 17.70 11.38
N ILE A 68 0.47 17.38 12.31
CA ILE A 68 0.35 18.07 13.60
C ILE A 68 1.27 17.43 14.64
N SER A 69 1.16 16.12 14.87
CA SER A 69 1.99 15.42 15.87
C SER A 69 3.39 15.08 15.38
N LYS A 70 3.63 15.13 14.05
CA LYS A 70 4.87 14.70 13.40
C LYS A 70 5.18 13.21 13.54
N GLU A 71 4.23 12.43 14.01
CA GLU A 71 4.32 10.98 14.10
C GLU A 71 3.95 10.33 12.76
N PHE A 72 4.48 9.15 12.50
CA PHE A 72 4.09 8.37 11.32
C PHE A 72 2.88 7.49 11.62
N ALA A 73 1.82 7.72 10.88
CA ALA A 73 0.54 7.02 11.04
C ALA A 73 0.53 5.63 10.43
N GLY A 74 1.44 5.37 9.49
CA GLY A 74 1.51 4.06 8.82
C GLY A 74 2.58 4.03 7.75
N THR A 75 2.75 2.84 7.16
CA THR A 75 3.72 2.56 6.11
C THR A 75 3.14 1.65 5.04
N VAL A 76 3.74 1.65 3.85
CA VAL A 76 3.50 0.70 2.77
C VAL A 76 4.81 0.45 2.02
N ARG A 77 5.02 -0.79 1.58
CA ARG A 77 6.17 -1.20 0.78
C ARG A 77 5.77 -1.34 -0.69
N PHE A 78 6.63 -0.83 -1.57
CA PHE A 78 6.56 -1.01 -3.01
C PHE A 78 7.79 -1.79 -3.47
N VAL A 79 7.62 -3.05 -3.84
CA VAL A 79 8.70 -3.97 -4.24
C VAL A 79 8.91 -3.88 -5.74
N HIS A 80 10.13 -3.60 -6.14
CA HIS A 80 10.53 -3.47 -7.53
C HIS A 80 10.88 -4.81 -8.16
N THR A 81 10.66 -4.93 -9.47
CA THR A 81 11.37 -5.88 -10.32
C THR A 81 12.23 -5.13 -11.34
N SER A 82 13.24 -5.78 -11.88
CA SER A 82 14.14 -5.19 -12.85
C SER A 82 14.31 -6.05 -14.09
N ALA A 83 14.28 -5.41 -15.26
CA ALA A 83 14.58 -6.08 -16.52
C ALA A 83 16.02 -6.66 -16.56
N SER A 84 16.95 -6.05 -15.81
CA SER A 84 18.34 -6.55 -15.68
C SER A 84 18.47 -7.78 -14.78
N ASN A 85 17.41 -8.11 -13.99
CA ASN A 85 17.36 -9.30 -13.15
C ASN A 85 16.11 -10.14 -13.42
N PRO A 86 16.09 -10.90 -14.52
CA PRO A 86 14.91 -11.68 -14.93
C PRO A 86 14.55 -12.82 -13.97
N LYS A 87 15.45 -13.18 -13.06
CA LYS A 87 15.22 -14.21 -12.04
C LYS A 87 14.69 -13.65 -10.71
N GLN A 88 14.59 -12.33 -10.58
CA GLN A 88 14.04 -11.72 -9.38
C GLN A 88 12.57 -12.10 -9.25
N ILE A 89 12.21 -12.66 -8.12
CA ILE A 89 10.82 -12.98 -7.76
C ILE A 89 10.27 -11.94 -6.79
N LEU A 90 8.95 -11.79 -6.74
CA LEU A 90 8.24 -10.95 -5.79
C LEU A 90 7.86 -11.74 -4.53
N PRO A 91 7.63 -11.10 -3.38
CA PRO A 91 7.14 -11.78 -2.17
C PRO A 91 5.94 -12.68 -2.43
N LEU A 92 4.93 -12.17 -3.15
CA LEU A 92 3.72 -12.94 -3.45
C LEU A 92 3.99 -14.16 -4.34
N GLU A 93 5.01 -14.12 -5.22
CA GLU A 93 5.42 -15.28 -6.00
C GLU A 93 6.06 -16.34 -5.10
N LYS A 94 6.91 -15.90 -4.16
CA LYS A 94 7.60 -16.81 -3.23
C LYS A 94 6.63 -17.53 -2.30
N TYR A 95 5.69 -16.79 -1.73
CA TYR A 95 4.83 -17.31 -0.66
C TYR A 95 3.45 -17.74 -1.12
N CYS A 96 2.94 -17.19 -2.22
CA CYS A 96 1.58 -17.38 -2.70
C CYS A 96 1.50 -17.69 -4.21
N GLY A 97 2.60 -18.02 -4.87
CA GLY A 97 2.66 -18.24 -6.33
C GLY A 97 1.69 -19.31 -6.83
N PHE A 98 1.40 -20.31 -5.99
CA PHE A 98 0.42 -21.37 -6.29
C PHE A 98 -1.04 -20.90 -6.34
N ALA A 99 -1.34 -19.70 -5.83
CA ALA A 99 -2.69 -19.11 -5.84
C ALA A 99 -3.00 -18.37 -7.16
N PHE A 100 -2.00 -18.12 -8.01
CA PHE A 100 -2.23 -17.48 -9.30
C PHE A 100 -2.91 -18.44 -10.29
N ASP A 101 -3.86 -17.88 -11.04
CA ASP A 101 -4.47 -18.55 -12.18
C ASP A 101 -3.95 -17.92 -13.48
N PRO A 102 -3.14 -18.65 -14.28
CA PRO A 102 -2.62 -18.13 -15.54
C PRO A 102 -3.71 -17.71 -16.55
N GLY A 103 -4.93 -18.24 -16.41
CA GLY A 103 -6.09 -17.84 -17.21
C GLY A 103 -6.62 -16.44 -16.84
N LEU A 104 -6.34 -15.98 -15.62
CA LEU A 104 -6.71 -14.64 -15.14
C LEU A 104 -5.56 -13.65 -15.27
N PHE A 105 -4.35 -14.06 -14.89
CA PHE A 105 -3.13 -13.28 -15.02
C PHE A 105 -1.91 -14.19 -15.12
N ASP A 106 -1.37 -14.32 -16.31
CA ASP A 106 -0.15 -15.10 -16.51
C ASP A 106 1.08 -14.28 -16.09
N LEU A 107 1.54 -14.55 -14.87
CA LEU A 107 2.70 -13.90 -14.27
C LEU A 107 4.00 -14.21 -15.04
N ASN A 108 4.12 -15.38 -15.64
CA ASN A 108 5.30 -15.79 -16.39
C ASN A 108 5.39 -15.10 -17.76
N ALA A 109 4.25 -14.66 -18.30
CA ALA A 109 4.22 -13.88 -19.54
C ALA A 109 4.63 -12.41 -19.34
N GLN A 110 4.74 -11.93 -18.08
CA GLN A 110 5.11 -10.56 -17.82
C GLN A 110 6.62 -10.35 -17.81
N GLN A 111 7.07 -9.27 -18.43
CA GLN A 111 8.48 -8.88 -18.39
C GLN A 111 8.85 -8.36 -16.99
N ARG A 112 9.97 -8.82 -16.44
CA ARG A 112 10.56 -8.21 -15.24
C ARG A 112 10.93 -6.75 -15.56
N GLY A 113 10.65 -5.85 -14.61
CA GLY A 113 10.72 -4.41 -14.81
C GLY A 113 9.42 -3.78 -15.29
N SER A 114 8.40 -4.58 -15.65
CA SER A 114 7.05 -4.08 -15.94
C SER A 114 6.04 -4.38 -14.83
N ILE A 115 6.40 -5.20 -13.86
CA ILE A 115 5.56 -5.57 -12.71
C ILE A 115 6.21 -5.16 -11.40
N ALA A 116 5.39 -4.78 -10.42
CA ALA A 116 5.80 -4.48 -9.06
C ALA A 116 4.80 -5.05 -8.06
N GLU A 117 5.15 -5.14 -6.78
CA GLU A 117 4.24 -5.57 -5.73
C GLU A 117 4.04 -4.47 -4.70
N VAL A 118 2.79 -4.25 -4.29
CA VAL A 118 2.45 -3.44 -3.11
C VAL A 118 2.17 -4.38 -1.95
N SER A 119 2.95 -4.28 -0.89
CA SER A 119 2.85 -5.13 0.29
C SER A 119 3.15 -4.38 1.59
N ARG A 120 3.05 -5.07 2.72
CA ARG A 120 3.40 -4.54 4.04
C ARG A 120 2.71 -3.19 4.35
N LEU A 121 1.44 -3.02 3.94
CA LEU A 121 0.65 -1.87 4.34
C LEU A 121 0.21 -2.04 5.78
N ALA A 122 0.72 -1.18 6.66
CA ALA A 122 0.46 -1.20 8.09
C ALA A 122 0.10 0.20 8.58
N VAL A 123 -0.94 0.29 9.43
CA VAL A 123 -1.35 1.51 10.12
C VAL A 123 -1.11 1.31 11.61
N SER A 124 -0.36 2.22 12.24
CA SER A 124 -0.07 2.16 13.68
C SER A 124 -1.36 2.13 14.50
N SER A 125 -1.39 1.31 15.55
CA SER A 125 -2.54 1.16 16.46
C SER A 125 -2.98 2.49 17.09
N HIS A 126 -2.02 3.40 17.31
CA HIS A 126 -2.27 4.74 17.82
C HIS A 126 -3.22 5.56 16.93
N PHE A 127 -3.18 5.33 15.61
CA PHE A 127 -4.02 6.00 14.62
C PHE A 127 -5.28 5.21 14.24
N ARG A 128 -5.42 3.96 14.69
CA ARG A 128 -6.63 3.15 14.51
C ARG A 128 -7.57 3.34 15.72
N ARG A 129 -8.55 4.23 15.59
CA ARG A 129 -9.40 4.67 16.71
C ARG A 129 -10.74 3.94 16.82
N ARG A 130 -11.07 3.03 15.89
CA ARG A 130 -12.39 2.38 15.87
C ARG A 130 -12.28 0.95 16.36
N SER A 131 -13.23 0.51 17.19
CA SER A 131 -13.28 -0.86 17.72
C SER A 131 -13.32 -1.95 16.64
N GLY A 132 -13.82 -1.63 15.42
CA GLY A 132 -13.80 -2.55 14.26
C GLY A 132 -12.46 -2.63 13.53
N GLU A 133 -11.47 -1.84 13.93
CA GLU A 133 -10.13 -1.80 13.33
C GLU A 133 -9.11 -2.67 14.06
N LEU A 134 -9.47 -3.15 15.27
CA LEU A 134 -8.62 -4.04 16.05
C LEU A 134 -8.41 -5.38 15.34
N GLY A 135 -7.19 -5.87 15.34
CA GLY A 135 -6.82 -7.15 14.73
C GLY A 135 -6.68 -7.13 13.19
N LYS A 136 -6.62 -5.96 12.57
CA LYS A 136 -6.38 -5.80 11.12
C LYS A 136 -5.27 -4.78 10.89
N PRO A 137 -4.38 -5.00 9.89
CA PRO A 137 -3.26 -4.08 9.62
C PRO A 137 -3.75 -2.69 9.17
N PHE A 138 -4.96 -2.61 8.63
CA PHE A 138 -5.66 -1.37 8.24
C PHE A 138 -7.13 -1.67 7.94
N VAL A 139 -7.99 -0.64 7.87
CA VAL A 139 -9.42 -0.78 7.55
C VAL A 139 -9.89 0.32 6.61
N LEU A 140 -10.68 -0.08 5.61
CA LEU A 140 -11.42 0.82 4.71
C LEU A 140 -12.94 0.81 4.98
N GLU A 141 -13.37 0.25 6.11
CA GLU A 141 -14.79 0.22 6.49
C GLU A 141 -15.27 1.62 6.88
N GLY A 142 -16.42 2.04 6.34
CA GLY A 142 -17.03 3.35 6.62
C GLY A 142 -17.01 4.35 5.45
N MET A 143 -16.57 3.94 4.28
CA MET A 143 -16.79 4.73 3.06
C MET A 143 -18.27 4.70 2.67
N ARG A 144 -19.05 5.63 3.22
CA ARG A 144 -20.44 5.90 2.78
C ARG A 144 -20.41 6.95 1.68
N THR A 145 -21.35 6.86 0.74
CA THR A 145 -21.41 7.70 -0.47
C THR A 145 -22.14 9.04 -0.26
N ASP A 146 -22.61 9.35 0.97
CA ASP A 146 -23.36 10.58 1.23
C ASP A 146 -22.42 11.76 1.57
N VAL A 147 -22.60 12.85 0.84
CA VAL A 147 -21.64 13.97 0.68
C VAL A 147 -21.40 14.80 1.96
N SER A 148 -22.29 14.79 2.97
CA SER A 148 -22.21 15.70 4.12
C SER A 148 -21.39 15.21 5.31
N ASP A 149 -21.06 13.90 5.37
CA ASP A 149 -20.30 13.29 6.48
C ASP A 149 -18.93 12.70 6.03
N HIS A 150 -18.56 12.94 4.79
CA HIS A 150 -17.44 12.27 4.10
C HIS A 150 -16.07 12.62 4.67
N ALA A 151 -15.82 13.87 4.99
CA ALA A 151 -14.51 14.31 5.45
C ALA A 151 -14.15 13.74 6.83
N ARG A 152 -15.13 13.50 7.71
CA ARG A 152 -14.88 12.98 9.07
C ARG A 152 -14.65 11.48 9.13
N ASN A 153 -15.25 10.73 8.20
CA ASN A 153 -15.25 9.26 8.20
C ASN A 153 -14.40 8.65 7.08
N PHE A 154 -13.75 9.46 6.26
CA PHE A 154 -12.91 8.97 5.19
C PHE A 154 -11.64 8.32 5.74
N PRO A 155 -11.24 7.13 5.27
CA PRO A 155 -10.06 6.41 5.77
C PRO A 155 -8.77 7.00 5.18
N TYR A 156 -8.45 8.24 5.53
CA TYR A 156 -7.34 9.02 4.96
C TYR A 156 -6.01 8.29 5.00
N ILE A 157 -5.74 7.57 6.08
CA ILE A 157 -4.44 6.92 6.28
C ILE A 157 -4.26 5.79 5.28
N ALA A 158 -5.19 4.83 5.24
CA ALA A 158 -5.10 3.70 4.33
C ALA A 158 -5.15 4.14 2.86
N VAL A 159 -6.08 5.04 2.50
CA VAL A 159 -6.17 5.57 1.12
C VAL A 159 -4.93 6.38 0.75
N GLY A 160 -4.38 7.18 1.67
CA GLY A 160 -3.14 7.93 1.46
C GLY A 160 -1.95 7.02 1.17
N LEU A 161 -1.81 5.91 1.90
CA LEU A 161 -0.77 4.91 1.67
C LEU A 161 -0.97 4.19 0.31
N TYR A 162 -2.21 3.78 -0.03
CA TYR A 162 -2.50 3.20 -1.35
C TYR A 162 -2.18 4.17 -2.50
N LEU A 163 -2.55 5.42 -2.37
CA LEU A 163 -2.26 6.43 -3.38
C LEU A 163 -0.77 6.80 -3.43
N GLY A 164 -0.06 6.71 -2.31
CA GLY A 164 1.40 6.81 -2.28
C GLY A 164 2.06 5.72 -3.11
N ALA A 165 1.67 4.45 -2.90
CA ALA A 165 2.15 3.34 -3.72
C ALA A 165 1.74 3.49 -5.20
N ALA A 166 0.51 3.96 -5.47
CA ALA A 166 0.04 4.24 -6.82
C ALA A 166 0.85 5.35 -7.52
N ALA A 167 1.27 6.38 -6.77
CA ALA A 167 2.13 7.43 -7.31
C ALA A 167 3.52 6.88 -7.71
N LEU A 168 4.14 6.04 -6.87
CA LEU A 168 5.40 5.37 -7.24
C LEU A 168 5.23 4.48 -8.47
N PHE A 169 4.14 3.71 -8.50
CA PHE A 169 3.79 2.83 -9.62
C PHE A 169 3.74 3.59 -10.95
N VAL A 170 3.07 4.75 -10.97
CA VAL A 170 2.96 5.60 -12.16
C VAL A 170 4.29 6.28 -12.50
N GLN A 171 4.99 6.86 -11.50
CA GLN A 171 6.25 7.57 -11.72
C GLN A 171 7.36 6.66 -12.25
N GLN A 172 7.35 5.40 -11.88
CA GLN A 172 8.39 4.43 -12.27
C GLN A 172 8.00 3.61 -13.50
N ASN A 173 6.86 3.96 -14.15
CA ASN A 173 6.40 3.38 -15.41
C ASN A 173 6.20 1.85 -15.37
N TYR A 174 5.76 1.30 -14.25
CA TYR A 174 5.32 -0.09 -14.18
C TYR A 174 3.98 -0.27 -14.90
N HIS A 175 3.80 -1.41 -15.57
CA HIS A 175 2.54 -1.74 -16.26
C HIS A 175 1.53 -2.37 -15.29
N PHE A 176 1.99 -3.23 -14.38
CA PHE A 176 1.12 -3.94 -13.43
C PHE A 176 1.65 -3.81 -12.00
N ALA A 177 0.76 -3.48 -11.08
CA ALA A 177 0.97 -3.62 -9.65
C ALA A 177 0.19 -4.83 -9.14
N LEU A 178 0.89 -5.72 -8.44
CA LEU A 178 0.35 -6.93 -7.82
C LEU A 178 0.16 -6.70 -6.33
N VAL A 179 -0.83 -7.35 -5.75
CA VAL A 179 -1.10 -7.27 -4.32
C VAL A 179 -1.82 -8.51 -3.82
N MET A 180 -1.45 -8.99 -2.65
CA MET A 180 -2.18 -10.03 -1.92
C MET A 180 -3.08 -9.37 -0.89
N MET A 181 -4.41 -9.42 -1.07
CA MET A 181 -5.34 -8.74 -0.17
C MET A 181 -6.62 -9.53 0.07
N GLU A 182 -7.36 -9.15 1.12
CA GLU A 182 -8.70 -9.67 1.37
C GLU A 182 -9.66 -9.26 0.22
N PRO A 183 -10.49 -10.17 -0.32
CA PRO A 183 -11.42 -9.85 -1.41
C PRO A 183 -12.42 -8.72 -1.07
N ARG A 184 -12.80 -8.58 0.22
CA ARG A 184 -13.65 -7.48 0.67
C ARG A 184 -12.97 -6.13 0.57
N LEU A 185 -11.64 -6.09 0.78
CA LEU A 185 -10.85 -4.88 0.62
C LEU A 185 -10.78 -4.43 -0.84
N ALA A 186 -10.54 -5.35 -1.77
CA ALA A 186 -10.59 -5.06 -3.21
C ALA A 186 -11.94 -4.44 -3.61
N ARG A 187 -13.06 -4.99 -3.09
CA ARG A 187 -14.40 -4.41 -3.31
C ARG A 187 -14.57 -3.01 -2.68
N ALA A 188 -13.98 -2.78 -1.50
CA ALA A 188 -14.06 -1.46 -0.87
C ALA A 188 -13.27 -0.40 -1.66
N LEU A 189 -12.10 -0.74 -2.18
CA LEU A 189 -11.27 0.13 -3.01
C LEU A 189 -11.97 0.53 -4.32
N THR A 190 -12.81 -0.35 -4.87
CA THR A 190 -13.61 -0.03 -6.08
C THR A 190 -14.51 1.19 -5.87
N ARG A 191 -14.97 1.49 -4.64
CA ARG A 191 -15.82 2.65 -4.35
C ARG A 191 -15.11 3.99 -4.55
N VAL A 192 -13.79 4.00 -4.48
CA VAL A 192 -12.94 5.17 -4.77
C VAL A 192 -12.33 5.14 -6.16
N GLY A 193 -12.70 4.15 -6.96
CA GLY A 193 -12.24 3.99 -8.33
C GLY A 193 -10.94 3.20 -8.47
N ILE A 194 -10.37 2.66 -7.38
CA ILE A 194 -9.23 1.75 -7.46
C ILE A 194 -9.76 0.35 -7.74
N ARG A 195 -9.73 -0.07 -9.01
CA ARG A 195 -10.36 -1.30 -9.50
C ARG A 195 -9.34 -2.39 -9.74
N PHE A 196 -9.02 -3.13 -8.71
CA PHE A 196 -8.20 -4.32 -8.83
C PHE A 196 -8.93 -5.45 -9.55
N GLN A 197 -8.20 -6.16 -10.40
CA GLN A 197 -8.65 -7.37 -11.08
C GLN A 197 -8.10 -8.60 -10.34
N LYS A 198 -8.89 -9.68 -10.32
CA LYS A 198 -8.50 -10.94 -9.69
C LYS A 198 -7.40 -11.62 -10.53
N ALA A 199 -6.36 -12.08 -9.87
CA ALA A 199 -5.23 -12.78 -10.51
C ALA A 199 -5.18 -14.28 -10.14
N GLY A 200 -6.09 -14.73 -9.27
CA GLY A 200 -6.15 -16.13 -8.85
C GLY A 200 -7.16 -16.37 -7.74
N GLU A 201 -7.13 -17.56 -7.15
CA GLU A 201 -8.11 -18.00 -6.17
C GLU A 201 -7.74 -17.58 -4.74
N PRO A 202 -8.76 -17.40 -3.86
CA PRO A 202 -8.51 -17.13 -2.45
C PRO A 202 -7.81 -18.30 -1.76
N ILE A 203 -6.84 -17.96 -0.90
CA ILE A 203 -6.13 -18.91 -0.04
C ILE A 203 -6.16 -18.42 1.41
N ASP A 204 -5.87 -19.30 2.35
CA ASP A 204 -5.59 -18.89 3.74
C ASP A 204 -4.12 -18.48 3.86
N TYR A 205 -3.90 -17.18 3.98
CA TYR A 205 -2.60 -16.55 4.17
C TYR A 205 -2.76 -15.37 5.11
N HIS A 206 -2.59 -15.59 6.43
CA HIS A 206 -2.96 -14.63 7.47
C HIS A 206 -4.43 -14.17 7.33
N GLY A 207 -5.35 -15.16 7.21
CA GLY A 207 -6.74 -14.99 6.82
C GLY A 207 -6.98 -15.12 5.31
N VAL A 208 -8.27 -15.13 4.90
CA VAL A 208 -8.63 -15.34 3.48
C VAL A 208 -8.17 -14.17 2.62
N ARG A 209 -7.21 -14.42 1.74
CA ARG A 209 -6.67 -13.45 0.77
C ARG A 209 -6.63 -14.06 -0.62
N ALA A 210 -6.61 -13.19 -1.62
CA ALA A 210 -6.44 -13.59 -3.01
C ALA A 210 -5.41 -12.66 -3.69
N PRO A 211 -4.71 -13.14 -4.72
CA PRO A 211 -3.88 -12.29 -5.55
C PRO A 211 -4.75 -11.42 -6.46
N PHE A 212 -4.39 -10.15 -6.54
CA PHE A 212 -5.00 -9.17 -7.43
C PHE A 212 -3.93 -8.41 -8.19
N TYR A 213 -4.33 -7.82 -9.32
CA TYR A 213 -3.49 -6.89 -10.07
C TYR A 213 -4.28 -5.65 -10.50
N ILE A 214 -3.57 -4.60 -10.82
CA ILE A 214 -4.11 -3.40 -11.46
C ILE A 214 -3.11 -2.92 -12.50
N SER A 215 -3.60 -2.54 -13.69
CA SER A 215 -2.77 -1.86 -14.68
C SER A 215 -2.80 -0.34 -14.46
N THR A 216 -1.76 0.35 -14.94
CA THR A 216 -1.69 1.82 -14.92
C THR A 216 -2.89 2.43 -15.62
N GLU A 217 -3.31 1.86 -16.76
CA GLU A 217 -4.48 2.34 -17.52
C GLU A 217 -5.76 2.23 -16.69
N ILE A 218 -6.03 1.06 -16.08
CA ILE A 218 -7.22 0.85 -15.24
C ILE A 218 -7.19 1.78 -14.03
N LEU A 219 -6.05 1.93 -13.37
CA LEU A 219 -5.90 2.84 -12.23
C LEU A 219 -6.29 4.26 -12.65
N LEU A 220 -5.69 4.77 -13.71
CA LEU A 220 -5.87 6.17 -14.10
C LEU A 220 -7.23 6.47 -14.71
N SER A 221 -7.90 5.51 -15.34
CA SER A 221 -9.19 5.74 -16.01
C SER A 221 -10.41 5.73 -15.08
N HIS A 222 -10.31 5.11 -13.89
CA HIS A 222 -11.47 4.87 -13.03
C HIS A 222 -11.49 5.66 -11.71
N LEU A 223 -10.40 6.35 -11.35
CA LEU A 223 -10.38 7.15 -10.12
C LEU A 223 -11.48 8.23 -10.15
N ILE A 224 -12.25 8.30 -9.08
CA ILE A 224 -13.21 9.39 -8.91
C ILE A 224 -12.46 10.73 -8.74
N PRO A 225 -13.05 11.87 -9.14
CA PRO A 225 -12.33 13.15 -9.20
C PRO A 225 -11.59 13.55 -7.90
N PRO A 226 -12.17 13.41 -6.67
CA PRO A 226 -11.44 13.76 -5.45
C PRO A 226 -10.21 12.88 -5.20
N ILE A 227 -10.29 11.60 -5.58
CA ILE A 227 -9.19 10.65 -5.39
C ILE A 227 -8.09 10.87 -6.43
N ARG A 228 -8.48 11.25 -7.66
CA ARG A 228 -7.53 11.67 -8.69
C ARG A 228 -6.75 12.92 -8.23
N GLU A 229 -7.44 13.94 -7.74
CA GLU A 229 -6.81 15.16 -7.22
C GLU A 229 -5.88 14.85 -6.04
N MET A 230 -6.26 13.90 -5.18
CA MET A 230 -5.43 13.44 -4.07
C MET A 230 -4.17 12.71 -4.56
N LEU A 231 -4.30 11.81 -5.56
CA LEU A 231 -3.16 11.15 -6.21
C LEU A 231 -2.19 12.17 -6.82
N ASP A 232 -2.70 13.14 -7.58
CA ASP A 232 -1.88 14.19 -8.20
C ASP A 232 -1.12 15.00 -7.14
N SER A 233 -1.78 15.30 -6.02
CA SER A 233 -1.16 15.99 -4.89
C SER A 233 -0.03 15.18 -4.24
N ILE A 234 -0.24 13.87 -4.04
CA ILE A 234 0.76 12.96 -3.47
C ILE A 234 1.93 12.81 -4.44
N ASN A 235 1.63 12.67 -5.73
CA ASN A 235 2.63 12.59 -6.80
C ASN A 235 3.59 13.79 -6.74
N MET A 236 3.04 15.00 -6.67
CA MET A 236 3.84 16.23 -6.51
C MET A 236 4.67 16.27 -5.21
N GLN A 237 4.16 15.69 -4.11
CA GLN A 237 4.93 15.59 -2.86
C GLN A 237 6.16 14.70 -3.03
N LEU A 238 6.00 13.54 -3.67
CA LEU A 238 7.10 12.59 -3.89
C LEU A 238 8.13 13.12 -4.88
N GLU A 239 7.70 13.78 -5.96
CA GLU A 239 8.61 14.43 -6.92
C GLU A 239 9.52 15.46 -6.24
N ARG A 240 8.94 16.32 -5.38
CA ARG A 240 9.71 17.34 -4.64
C ARG A 240 10.72 16.74 -3.66
N GLN A 241 10.51 15.54 -3.17
CA GLN A 241 11.45 14.85 -2.28
C GLN A 241 12.65 14.31 -3.07
N LYS A 242 12.44 13.81 -4.30
CA LYS A 242 13.51 13.32 -5.18
C LYS A 242 14.45 14.43 -5.69
N THR A 243 13.96 15.67 -5.73
CA THR A 243 14.72 16.83 -6.26
C THR A 243 15.44 17.64 -5.18
N LYS A 244 15.29 17.29 -3.89
CA LYS A 244 16.09 17.92 -2.84
C LYS A 244 17.48 17.28 -2.81
N PRO A 245 18.56 18.09 -2.91
CA PRO A 245 19.94 17.62 -2.83
C PRO A 245 20.26 17.07 -1.43
#